data_bdef4c1038750cf6d59ee852c1562398
#
_entry.id   bdef4c1038750cf6d59ee852c1562398
#
_cell.length_a   1.000
_cell.length_b   1.000
_cell.length_c   1.000
_cell.angle_alpha   90.00
_cell.angle_beta   90.00
_cell.angle_gamma   90.00
#
_symmetry.space_group_name_H-M   'P 1'
#
loop_
_entity.id
_entity.type
_entity.pdbx_description
1 polymer ?
#
loop_
_entity_poly.entity_id
_entity_poly.type
_entity_poly.pdbx_seq_one_letter_code
_entity_poly.pdbx_strand_id
1 'polypeptide(L)'
;MELQHLIESINQTNLYFQNEAVKQVNIALTLRNWVIGFYLFEYEQRGLDRAVYGEKLYKTIALRMKHIKGLSKRNLHSFAAFYRTYPQISSIVSRKFGQQQWATAIVQTPSAQLLEVKSLAVPPNDPELLLSRLNFSHFIELMKADTPLKRIFYEVETIKNNWKVRDLQRAMETLLYERTGLSTNKEAVIKKIKDNTILTPLVVILNHFHYILLFLLAPKTLIYMDSESHQAALK
;
A
#
# COMPACT_ATOMS: atom_id res chain seq x y z
N MET A 1 -19.87 35.28 -8.54
CA MET A 1 -19.16 34.14 -9.13
C MET A 1 -19.72 33.94 -10.52
N GLU A 2 -18.90 34.00 -11.56
CA GLU A 2 -19.35 33.78 -12.92
C GLU A 2 -19.70 32.30 -13.13
N LEU A 3 -20.69 32.02 -13.97
CA LEU A 3 -21.16 30.67 -14.26
C LEU A 3 -20.02 29.75 -14.70
N GLN A 4 -19.11 30.25 -15.54
CA GLN A 4 -17.95 29.48 -16.01
C GLN A 4 -17.04 29.05 -14.87
N HIS A 5 -16.75 29.92 -13.92
CA HIS A 5 -15.96 29.59 -12.75
C HIS A 5 -16.64 28.55 -11.85
N LEU A 6 -17.99 28.63 -11.72
CA LEU A 6 -18.76 27.62 -10.97
C LEU A 6 -18.65 26.23 -11.64
N ILE A 7 -18.82 26.16 -12.97
CA ILE A 7 -18.72 24.90 -13.72
C ILE A 7 -17.31 24.29 -13.55
N GLU A 8 -16.27 25.10 -13.68
CA GLU A 8 -14.89 24.64 -13.51
C GLU A 8 -14.64 24.12 -12.09
N SER A 9 -15.11 24.83 -11.07
CA SER A 9 -14.99 24.39 -9.66
C SER A 9 -15.71 23.06 -9.40
N ILE A 10 -16.89 22.85 -9.98
CA ILE A 10 -17.61 21.58 -9.87
C ILE A 10 -16.85 20.46 -10.55
N ASN A 11 -16.32 20.70 -11.76
CA ASN A 11 -15.53 19.69 -12.48
C ASN A 11 -14.27 19.30 -11.72
N GLN A 12 -13.51 20.26 -11.22
CA GLN A 12 -12.30 20.01 -10.44
C GLN A 12 -12.61 19.23 -9.16
N THR A 13 -13.69 19.60 -8.44
CA THR A 13 -14.16 18.90 -7.26
C THR A 13 -14.50 17.46 -7.58
N ASN A 14 -15.29 17.22 -8.62
CA ASN A 14 -15.68 15.89 -9.06
C ASN A 14 -14.46 15.02 -9.40
N LEU A 15 -13.53 15.53 -10.20
CA LEU A 15 -12.30 14.83 -10.58
C LEU A 15 -11.43 14.49 -9.36
N TYR A 16 -11.29 15.42 -8.42
CA TYR A 16 -10.54 15.20 -7.19
C TYR A 16 -11.10 14.03 -6.38
N PHE A 17 -12.41 14.04 -6.10
CA PHE A 17 -13.02 12.98 -5.29
C PHE A 17 -13.08 11.64 -6.02
N GLN A 18 -13.25 11.61 -7.34
CA GLN A 18 -13.15 10.38 -8.12
C GLN A 18 -11.75 9.76 -8.02
N ASN A 19 -10.69 10.56 -8.19
CA ASN A 19 -9.31 10.10 -8.08
C ASN A 19 -8.99 9.60 -6.66
N GLU A 20 -9.46 10.30 -5.63
CA GLU A 20 -9.25 9.88 -4.24
C GLU A 20 -9.99 8.56 -3.93
N ALA A 21 -11.21 8.38 -4.42
CA ALA A 21 -11.93 7.13 -4.27
C ALA A 21 -11.18 5.94 -4.91
N VAL A 22 -10.67 6.11 -6.13
CA VAL A 22 -9.86 5.08 -6.81
C VAL A 22 -8.61 4.75 -6.02
N LYS A 23 -7.93 5.76 -5.47
CA LYS A 23 -6.74 5.57 -4.64
C LYS A 23 -7.05 4.76 -3.37
N GLN A 24 -8.14 5.11 -2.65
CA GLN A 24 -8.55 4.39 -1.45
C GLN A 24 -8.92 2.94 -1.74
N VAL A 25 -9.61 2.67 -2.84
CA VAL A 25 -9.91 1.30 -3.29
C VAL A 25 -8.62 0.51 -3.55
N ASN A 26 -7.65 1.11 -4.23
CA ASN A 26 -6.35 0.46 -4.51
C ASN A 26 -5.59 0.14 -3.22
N ILE A 27 -5.55 1.06 -2.25
CA ILE A 27 -4.93 0.83 -0.94
C ILE A 27 -5.63 -0.34 -0.22
N ALA A 28 -6.96 -0.33 -0.16
CA ALA A 28 -7.73 -1.37 0.51
C ALA A 28 -7.50 -2.76 -0.12
N LEU A 29 -7.49 -2.84 -1.47
CA LEU A 29 -7.22 -4.09 -2.18
C LEU A 29 -5.77 -4.57 -1.97
N THR A 30 -4.81 -3.66 -1.91
CA THR A 30 -3.40 -3.98 -1.66
C THR A 30 -3.22 -4.52 -0.24
N LEU A 31 -3.82 -3.88 0.77
CA LEU A 31 -3.83 -4.36 2.15
C LEU A 31 -4.52 -5.72 2.28
N ARG A 32 -5.68 -5.91 1.64
CA ARG A 32 -6.36 -7.21 1.59
C ARG A 32 -5.43 -8.30 1.07
N ASN A 33 -4.72 -8.05 -0.02
CA ASN A 33 -3.81 -9.03 -0.62
C ASN A 33 -2.64 -9.37 0.32
N TRP A 34 -2.12 -8.38 1.05
CA TRP A 34 -1.10 -8.59 2.05
C TRP A 34 -1.60 -9.45 3.23
N VAL A 35 -2.80 -9.16 3.75
CA VAL A 35 -3.44 -9.92 4.85
C VAL A 35 -3.72 -11.37 4.43
N ILE A 36 -4.21 -11.58 3.21
CA ILE A 36 -4.40 -12.94 2.67
C ILE A 36 -3.04 -13.66 2.59
N GLY A 37 -1.99 -12.96 2.15
CA GLY A 37 -0.62 -13.46 2.13
C GLY A 37 -0.11 -13.90 3.50
N PHE A 38 -0.41 -13.12 4.54
CA PHE A 38 -0.13 -13.47 5.93
C PHE A 38 -0.78 -14.81 6.31
N TYR A 39 -2.10 -14.97 6.10
CA TYR A 39 -2.79 -16.21 6.46
C TYR A 39 -2.24 -17.43 5.71
N LEU A 40 -1.92 -17.26 4.43
CA LEU A 40 -1.34 -18.34 3.62
C LEU A 40 0.02 -18.75 4.16
N PHE A 41 0.88 -17.78 4.46
CA PHE A 41 2.22 -18.02 4.98
C PHE A 41 2.20 -18.68 6.35
N GLU A 42 1.38 -18.16 7.28
CA GLU A 42 1.24 -18.73 8.63
C GLU A 42 0.69 -20.16 8.61
N TYR A 43 -0.26 -20.43 7.72
CA TYR A 43 -0.79 -21.78 7.54
C TYR A 43 0.29 -22.75 7.05
N GLU A 44 1.10 -22.34 6.05
CA GLU A 44 2.23 -23.13 5.55
C GLU A 44 3.29 -23.40 6.63
N GLN A 45 3.57 -22.42 7.51
CA GLN A 45 4.58 -22.57 8.57
C GLN A 45 4.13 -23.52 9.68
N ARG A 46 2.84 -23.60 9.96
CA ARG A 46 2.26 -24.47 11.01
C ARG A 46 2.01 -25.90 10.54
N GLY A 47 2.02 -26.15 9.23
CA GLY A 47 1.82 -27.48 8.67
C GLY A 47 3.04 -28.38 8.85
N LEU A 48 2.83 -29.63 9.36
CA LEU A 48 3.87 -30.61 9.60
C LEU A 48 4.47 -31.20 8.30
N ASP A 49 3.74 -31.12 7.17
CA ASP A 49 4.15 -31.64 5.85
C ASP A 49 4.31 -30.53 4.81
N ARG A 50 5.44 -29.85 4.84
CA ARG A 50 5.68 -28.59 4.12
C ARG A 50 5.69 -28.67 2.59
N ALA A 51 6.15 -29.75 1.98
CA ALA A 51 6.43 -29.80 0.54
C ALA A 51 5.24 -30.26 -0.31
N VAL A 52 4.43 -31.19 0.18
CA VAL A 52 3.29 -31.75 -0.57
C VAL A 52 2.02 -30.91 -0.42
N TYR A 53 1.92 -30.15 0.66
CA TYR A 53 0.74 -29.34 1.00
C TYR A 53 0.65 -28.02 0.23
N GLY A 54 1.77 -27.33 -0.01
CA GLY A 54 1.76 -25.98 -0.57
C GLY A 54 1.04 -25.87 -1.90
N GLU A 55 1.38 -26.72 -2.87
CA GLU A 55 0.78 -26.65 -4.22
C GLU A 55 -0.70 -27.07 -4.25
N LYS A 56 -1.06 -28.10 -3.46
CA LYS A 56 -2.45 -28.55 -3.30
C LYS A 56 -3.28 -27.51 -2.54
N LEU A 57 -2.69 -26.83 -1.52
CA LEU A 57 -3.35 -25.81 -0.72
C LEU A 57 -3.86 -24.65 -1.60
N TYR A 58 -2.98 -24.01 -2.37
CA TYR A 58 -3.36 -22.87 -3.22
C TYR A 58 -4.42 -23.26 -4.27
N LYS A 59 -4.30 -24.46 -4.86
CA LYS A 59 -5.31 -25.00 -5.80
C LYS A 59 -6.67 -25.17 -5.10
N THR A 60 -6.66 -25.77 -3.90
CA THR A 60 -7.89 -26.02 -3.13
C THR A 60 -8.57 -24.72 -2.72
N ILE A 61 -7.81 -23.73 -2.21
CA ILE A 61 -8.35 -22.42 -1.86
C ILE A 61 -8.94 -21.73 -3.08
N ALA A 62 -8.21 -21.70 -4.19
CA ALA A 62 -8.69 -21.07 -5.43
C ALA A 62 -9.99 -21.70 -5.95
N LEU A 63 -10.15 -23.03 -5.82
CA LEU A 63 -11.37 -23.73 -6.21
C LEU A 63 -12.54 -23.41 -5.27
N ARG A 64 -12.33 -23.47 -3.96
CA ARG A 64 -13.37 -23.21 -2.96
C ARG A 64 -13.84 -21.76 -2.95
N MET A 65 -12.94 -20.82 -3.26
CA MET A 65 -13.21 -19.38 -3.29
C MET A 65 -13.39 -18.82 -4.70
N LYS A 66 -13.78 -19.65 -5.67
CA LYS A 66 -13.95 -19.27 -7.09
C LYS A 66 -14.93 -18.10 -7.29
N HIS A 67 -15.90 -17.93 -6.37
CA HIS A 67 -16.87 -16.84 -6.38
C HIS A 67 -16.26 -15.47 -6.08
N ILE A 68 -15.06 -15.42 -5.49
CA ILE A 68 -14.37 -14.17 -5.16
C ILE A 68 -13.36 -13.84 -6.26
N LYS A 69 -13.58 -12.73 -6.95
CA LYS A 69 -12.66 -12.26 -8.00
C LYS A 69 -11.27 -11.96 -7.42
N GLY A 70 -10.23 -12.38 -8.15
CA GLY A 70 -8.84 -12.09 -7.80
C GLY A 70 -8.17 -13.15 -6.92
N LEU A 71 -8.83 -14.24 -6.52
CA LEU A 71 -8.26 -15.34 -5.73
C LEU A 71 -7.84 -16.54 -6.58
N SER A 72 -7.22 -16.31 -7.74
CA SER A 72 -6.62 -17.39 -8.54
C SER A 72 -5.39 -17.98 -7.83
N LYS A 73 -5.02 -19.24 -8.14
CA LYS A 73 -3.80 -19.89 -7.62
C LYS A 73 -2.58 -18.99 -7.78
N ARG A 74 -2.40 -18.40 -8.97
CA ARG A 74 -1.28 -17.46 -9.25
C ARG A 74 -1.27 -16.27 -8.30
N ASN A 75 -2.42 -15.64 -8.09
CA ASN A 75 -2.53 -14.47 -7.22
C ASN A 75 -2.26 -14.83 -5.75
N LEU A 76 -2.74 -15.98 -5.28
CA LEU A 76 -2.48 -16.46 -3.92
C LEU A 76 -0.97 -16.64 -3.67
N HIS A 77 -0.22 -17.21 -4.63
CA HIS A 77 1.24 -17.26 -4.54
C HIS A 77 1.87 -15.85 -4.47
N SER A 78 1.37 -14.91 -5.29
CA SER A 78 1.85 -13.52 -5.26
C SER A 78 1.53 -12.84 -3.93
N PHE A 79 0.41 -13.14 -3.30
CA PHE A 79 0.05 -12.59 -1.98
C PHE A 79 0.97 -13.10 -0.87
N ALA A 80 1.27 -14.40 -0.85
CA ALA A 80 2.23 -14.97 0.09
C ALA A 80 3.65 -14.39 -0.09
N ALA A 81 4.09 -14.21 -1.34
CA ALA A 81 5.35 -13.54 -1.66
C ALA A 81 5.33 -12.08 -1.20
N PHE A 82 4.22 -11.36 -1.40
CA PHE A 82 4.05 -9.98 -1.01
C PHE A 82 4.17 -9.79 0.50
N TYR A 83 3.51 -10.63 1.30
CA TYR A 83 3.65 -10.63 2.75
C TYR A 83 5.12 -10.79 3.19
N ARG A 84 5.83 -11.79 2.64
CA ARG A 84 7.24 -12.04 2.98
C ARG A 84 8.18 -10.92 2.59
N THR A 85 7.88 -10.23 1.49
CA THR A 85 8.75 -9.19 0.93
C THR A 85 8.55 -7.83 1.59
N TYR A 86 7.35 -7.54 2.08
CA TYR A 86 6.96 -6.26 2.66
C TYR A 86 6.39 -6.40 4.09
N PRO A 87 7.19 -6.92 5.05
CA PRO A 87 6.72 -7.14 6.43
C PRO A 87 6.35 -5.83 7.13
N GLN A 88 6.94 -4.69 6.74
CA GLN A 88 6.67 -3.36 7.31
C GLN A 88 5.21 -2.91 7.15
N ILE A 89 4.44 -3.49 6.23
CA ILE A 89 3.00 -3.21 6.07
C ILE A 89 2.19 -3.65 7.30
N SER A 90 2.71 -4.56 8.13
CA SER A 90 2.09 -4.98 9.40
C SER A 90 1.72 -3.79 10.28
N SER A 91 2.58 -2.77 10.35
CA SER A 91 2.35 -1.55 11.13
C SER A 91 1.08 -0.79 10.70
N ILE A 92 0.83 -0.73 9.38
CA ILE A 92 -0.38 -0.09 8.83
C ILE A 92 -1.62 -0.92 9.14
N VAL A 93 -1.54 -2.25 8.99
CA VAL A 93 -2.65 -3.16 9.29
C VAL A 93 -3.00 -3.07 10.78
N SER A 94 -2.01 -3.11 11.67
CA SER A 94 -2.21 -2.98 13.13
C SER A 94 -2.85 -1.65 13.49
N ARG A 95 -2.39 -0.54 12.93
CA ARG A 95 -2.93 0.78 13.23
C ARG A 95 -4.35 0.98 12.70
N LYS A 96 -4.65 0.53 11.48
CA LYS A 96 -5.97 0.74 10.84
C LYS A 96 -7.02 -0.25 11.33
N PHE A 97 -6.63 -1.47 11.68
CA PHE A 97 -7.54 -2.58 11.91
C PHE A 97 -7.28 -3.34 13.21
N GLY A 98 -6.40 -2.83 14.09
CA GLY A 98 -6.00 -3.52 15.33
C GLY A 98 -7.15 -3.88 16.28
N GLN A 99 -8.30 -3.21 16.16
CA GLN A 99 -9.51 -3.55 16.91
C GLN A 99 -10.32 -4.69 16.28
N GLN A 100 -10.01 -5.08 15.04
CA GLN A 100 -10.68 -6.18 14.37
C GLN A 100 -10.07 -7.52 14.81
N GLN A 101 -10.91 -8.50 15.12
CA GLN A 101 -10.48 -9.81 15.60
C GLN A 101 -9.44 -10.49 14.69
N TRP A 102 -9.59 -10.38 13.37
CA TRP A 102 -8.62 -10.92 12.41
C TRP A 102 -7.27 -10.19 12.43
N ALA A 103 -7.24 -8.88 12.71
CA ALA A 103 -6.00 -8.11 12.75
C ALA A 103 -5.21 -8.35 14.04
N THR A 104 -5.87 -8.63 15.15
CA THR A 104 -5.21 -9.00 16.42
C THR A 104 -4.34 -10.24 16.26
N ALA A 105 -4.81 -11.23 15.51
CA ALA A 105 -4.03 -12.44 15.22
C ALA A 105 -2.74 -12.12 14.43
N ILE A 106 -2.74 -11.12 13.55
CA ILE A 106 -1.55 -10.70 12.77
C ILE A 106 -0.46 -10.15 13.69
N VAL A 107 -0.84 -9.29 14.64
CA VAL A 107 0.11 -8.62 15.54
C VAL A 107 0.76 -9.58 16.54
N GLN A 108 0.02 -10.59 16.97
CA GLN A 108 0.47 -11.54 18.01
C GLN A 108 1.28 -12.71 17.46
N THR A 109 1.43 -12.83 16.14
CA THR A 109 2.10 -13.99 15.54
C THR A 109 3.62 -13.83 15.62
N PRO A 110 4.36 -14.86 16.11
CA PRO A 110 5.82 -14.83 16.23
C PRO A 110 6.53 -14.51 14.90
N SER A 111 5.99 -14.98 13.77
CA SER A 111 6.54 -14.71 12.43
C SER A 111 6.53 -13.23 12.07
N ALA A 112 5.51 -12.48 12.46
CA ALA A 112 5.45 -11.03 12.26
C ALA A 112 6.55 -10.31 13.05
N GLN A 113 6.79 -10.72 14.30
CA GLN A 113 7.86 -10.18 15.16
C GLN A 113 9.25 -10.53 14.62
N LEU A 114 9.46 -11.74 14.09
CA LEU A 114 10.73 -12.16 13.47
C LEU A 114 11.03 -11.42 12.17
N LEU A 115 10.00 -11.05 11.38
CA LEU A 115 10.17 -10.28 10.15
C LEU A 115 10.57 -8.83 10.45
N GLU A 116 10.12 -8.26 11.58
CA GLU A 116 10.56 -6.94 12.04
C GLU A 116 12.03 -6.93 12.51
N VAL A 117 12.49 -7.99 13.17
CA VAL A 117 13.85 -8.10 13.71
C VAL A 117 14.90 -8.41 12.65
N LYS A 118 14.56 -9.08 11.55
CA LYS A 118 15.46 -9.25 10.39
C LYS A 118 15.54 -7.99 9.52
N SER A 119 15.65 -6.83 10.19
CA SER A 119 15.83 -5.54 9.53
C SER A 119 17.10 -5.58 8.69
N LEU A 120 16.92 -5.44 7.39
CA LEU A 120 17.93 -5.27 6.39
C LEU A 120 18.88 -4.13 6.76
N ALA A 121 20.16 -4.24 6.39
CA ALA A 121 21.16 -3.16 6.52
C ALA A 121 20.71 -1.85 5.81
N VAL A 122 19.62 -1.89 5.05
CA VAL A 122 18.99 -0.76 4.38
C VAL A 122 17.59 -0.59 4.93
N PRO A 123 17.23 0.60 5.47
CA PRO A 123 15.89 0.84 5.99
C PRO A 123 14.86 0.69 4.84
N PRO A 124 13.77 -0.06 5.06
CA PRO A 124 12.69 -0.13 4.08
C PRO A 124 12.03 1.25 3.93
N ASN A 125 11.51 1.54 2.74
CA ASN A 125 10.70 2.73 2.54
C ASN A 125 9.46 2.72 3.44
N ASP A 126 9.00 3.91 3.82
CA ASP A 126 7.78 4.09 4.61
C ASP A 126 6.59 3.37 3.97
N PRO A 127 5.94 2.43 4.69
CA PRO A 127 4.83 1.66 4.15
C PRO A 127 3.61 2.52 3.77
N GLU A 128 3.37 3.66 4.42
CA GLU A 128 2.30 4.58 4.01
C GLU A 128 2.58 5.22 2.66
N LEU A 129 3.82 5.65 2.45
CA LEU A 129 4.25 6.20 1.17
C LEU A 129 4.10 5.15 0.06
N LEU A 130 4.58 3.92 0.30
CA LEU A 130 4.46 2.83 -0.66
C LEU A 130 2.99 2.57 -1.04
N LEU A 131 2.11 2.43 -0.05
CA LEU A 131 0.68 2.15 -0.29
C LEU A 131 -0.06 3.33 -0.94
N SER A 132 0.38 4.56 -0.70
CA SER A 132 -0.24 5.75 -1.29
C SER A 132 0.16 5.99 -2.75
N ARG A 133 1.34 5.50 -3.16
CA ARG A 133 1.93 5.73 -4.48
C ARG A 133 1.93 4.52 -5.39
N LEU A 134 1.95 3.32 -4.83
CA LEU A 134 2.05 2.07 -5.57
C LEU A 134 0.74 1.28 -5.47
N ASN A 135 0.31 0.70 -6.57
CA ASN A 135 -0.76 -0.30 -6.57
C ASN A 135 -0.15 -1.72 -6.52
N PHE A 136 -0.99 -2.73 -6.30
CA PHE A 136 -0.53 -4.11 -6.16
C PHE A 136 0.26 -4.61 -7.38
N SER A 137 -0.03 -4.14 -8.59
CA SER A 137 0.71 -4.52 -9.79
C SER A 137 2.15 -4.00 -9.80
N HIS A 138 2.42 -2.83 -9.20
CA HIS A 138 3.80 -2.37 -8.98
C HIS A 138 4.55 -3.30 -8.04
N PHE A 139 3.92 -3.71 -6.93
CA PHE A 139 4.55 -4.64 -6.00
C PHE A 139 4.88 -5.99 -6.64
N ILE A 140 4.02 -6.50 -7.54
CA ILE A 140 4.31 -7.73 -8.31
C ILE A 140 5.60 -7.57 -9.12
N GLU A 141 5.79 -6.44 -9.79
CA GLU A 141 7.02 -6.18 -10.56
C GLU A 141 8.23 -6.01 -9.64
N LEU A 142 8.10 -5.21 -8.59
CA LEU A 142 9.18 -4.96 -7.62
C LEU A 142 9.67 -6.23 -6.92
N MET A 143 8.78 -7.19 -6.67
CA MET A 143 9.16 -8.49 -6.10
C MET A 143 10.03 -9.36 -7.03
N LYS A 144 10.16 -9.02 -8.30
CA LYS A 144 11.08 -9.71 -9.24
C LYS A 144 12.53 -9.28 -9.05
N ALA A 145 12.79 -8.19 -8.32
CA ALA A 145 14.15 -7.77 -8.03
C ALA A 145 14.86 -8.83 -7.15
N ASP A 146 16.04 -9.23 -7.58
CA ASP A 146 16.86 -10.30 -6.98
C ASP A 146 17.46 -9.91 -5.63
N THR A 147 17.68 -8.59 -5.39
CA THR A 147 18.21 -8.10 -4.12
C THR A 147 17.29 -7.05 -3.47
N PRO A 148 17.26 -6.95 -2.13
CA PRO A 148 16.50 -5.92 -1.44
C PRO A 148 16.92 -4.50 -1.85
N LEU A 149 18.22 -4.27 -2.06
CA LEU A 149 18.73 -2.96 -2.45
C LEU A 149 18.24 -2.53 -3.84
N LYS A 150 18.26 -3.44 -4.80
CA LYS A 150 17.73 -3.22 -6.15
C LYS A 150 16.22 -2.93 -6.11
N ARG A 151 15.49 -3.67 -5.28
CA ARG A 151 14.05 -3.43 -5.08
C ARG A 151 13.79 -2.02 -4.53
N ILE A 152 14.47 -1.62 -3.45
CA ILE A 152 14.32 -0.30 -2.85
C ILE A 152 14.69 0.81 -3.85
N PHE A 153 15.72 0.61 -4.66
CA PHE A 153 16.06 1.54 -5.74
C PHE A 153 14.88 1.76 -6.70
N TYR A 154 14.27 0.67 -7.19
CA TYR A 154 13.13 0.79 -8.10
C TYR A 154 11.87 1.33 -7.41
N GLU A 155 11.65 1.07 -6.12
CA GLU A 155 10.59 1.71 -5.33
C GLU A 155 10.75 3.24 -5.34
N VAL A 156 11.94 3.73 -5.00
CA VAL A 156 12.26 5.17 -4.98
C VAL A 156 12.12 5.80 -6.35
N GLU A 157 12.69 5.20 -7.39
CA GLU A 157 12.60 5.73 -8.75
C GLU A 157 11.14 5.73 -9.28
N THR A 158 10.36 4.69 -8.96
CA THR A 158 8.94 4.61 -9.33
C THR A 158 8.13 5.73 -8.68
N ILE A 159 8.34 5.97 -7.40
CA ILE A 159 7.65 7.02 -6.65
C ILE A 159 8.05 8.41 -7.14
N LYS A 160 9.36 8.64 -7.27
CA LYS A 160 9.93 9.92 -7.69
C LYS A 160 9.45 10.36 -9.07
N ASN A 161 9.45 9.44 -10.02
CA ASN A 161 9.12 9.70 -11.41
C ASN A 161 7.64 9.41 -11.74
N ASN A 162 6.84 9.03 -10.73
CA ASN A 162 5.43 8.64 -10.88
C ASN A 162 5.22 7.60 -12.02
N TRP A 163 6.09 6.59 -12.07
CA TRP A 163 6.04 5.57 -13.13
C TRP A 163 4.78 4.74 -13.05
N LYS A 164 4.22 4.44 -14.20
CA LYS A 164 3.22 3.38 -14.36
C LYS A 164 3.91 2.01 -14.32
N VAL A 165 3.14 0.95 -14.13
CA VAL A 165 3.67 -0.43 -14.09
C VAL A 165 4.52 -0.76 -15.33
N ARG A 166 4.11 -0.30 -16.51
CA ARG A 166 4.86 -0.52 -17.77
C ARG A 166 6.21 0.19 -17.80
N ASP A 167 6.28 1.38 -17.21
CA ASP A 167 7.54 2.15 -17.15
C ASP A 167 8.52 1.48 -16.19
N LEU A 168 8.02 1.01 -15.04
CA LEU A 168 8.78 0.21 -14.09
C LEU A 168 9.31 -1.09 -14.75
N GLN A 169 8.45 -1.83 -15.46
CA GLN A 169 8.85 -3.03 -16.19
C GLN A 169 9.99 -2.73 -17.17
N ARG A 170 9.83 -1.71 -18.00
CA ARG A 170 10.85 -1.28 -18.95
C ARG A 170 12.16 -0.89 -18.25
N ALA A 171 12.07 -0.15 -17.14
CA ALA A 171 13.26 0.24 -16.38
C ALA A 171 14.01 -0.98 -15.82
N MET A 172 13.30 -2.00 -15.34
CA MET A 172 13.87 -3.24 -14.85
C MET A 172 14.46 -4.09 -15.99
N GLU A 173 13.75 -4.22 -17.10
CA GLU A 173 14.21 -4.96 -18.30
C GLU A 173 15.47 -4.33 -18.93
N THR A 174 15.57 -2.99 -18.91
CA THR A 174 16.76 -2.27 -19.42
C THR A 174 17.90 -2.19 -18.41
N LEU A 175 17.78 -2.91 -17.27
CA LEU A 175 18.81 -2.98 -16.24
C LEU A 175 19.25 -1.57 -15.76
N LEU A 176 18.28 -0.70 -15.49
CA LEU A 176 18.54 0.69 -15.10
C LEU A 176 19.41 0.76 -13.82
N TYR A 177 19.16 -0.11 -12.84
CA TYR A 177 19.94 -0.17 -11.61
C TYR A 177 21.44 -0.45 -11.91
N GLU A 178 21.72 -1.41 -12.74
CA GLU A 178 23.08 -1.81 -13.13
C GLU A 178 23.77 -0.71 -13.97
N ARG A 179 23.02 -0.11 -14.89
CA ARG A 179 23.53 0.96 -15.78
C ARG A 179 23.85 2.25 -15.05
N THR A 180 23.18 2.53 -13.94
CA THR A 180 23.46 3.74 -13.14
C THR A 180 24.75 3.62 -12.30
N GLY A 181 25.49 2.51 -12.40
CA GLY A 181 26.70 2.26 -11.63
C GLY A 181 26.48 2.04 -10.14
N LEU A 182 25.23 2.05 -9.69
CA LEU A 182 24.86 1.90 -8.28
C LEU A 182 24.96 0.46 -7.79
N SER A 183 25.09 -0.51 -8.70
CA SER A 183 25.30 -1.92 -8.36
C SER A 183 26.65 -2.18 -7.66
N THR A 184 27.65 -1.37 -7.96
CA THR A 184 29.01 -1.47 -7.39
C THR A 184 29.20 -0.58 -6.16
N ASN A 185 28.38 0.46 -5.98
CA ASN A 185 28.50 1.40 -4.85
C ASN A 185 27.21 1.41 -4.00
N LYS A 186 27.14 0.47 -3.04
CA LYS A 186 26.00 0.35 -2.11
C LYS A 186 25.79 1.59 -1.25
N GLU A 187 26.87 2.29 -0.88
CA GLU A 187 26.81 3.49 -0.04
C GLU A 187 26.14 4.67 -0.78
N ALA A 188 26.43 4.83 -2.07
CA ALA A 188 25.78 5.84 -2.90
C ALA A 188 24.26 5.58 -3.06
N VAL A 189 23.85 4.30 -3.16
CA VAL A 189 22.43 3.93 -3.19
C VAL A 189 21.76 4.27 -1.86
N ILE A 190 22.37 3.88 -0.74
CA ILE A 190 21.87 4.14 0.60
C ILE A 190 21.75 5.65 0.85
N LYS A 191 22.75 6.44 0.44
CA LYS A 191 22.72 7.90 0.52
C LYS A 191 21.57 8.49 -0.29
N LYS A 192 21.41 8.07 -1.55
CA LYS A 192 20.32 8.52 -2.43
C LYS A 192 18.94 8.18 -1.86
N ILE A 193 18.78 7.01 -1.23
CA ILE A 193 17.55 6.61 -0.55
C ILE A 193 17.29 7.52 0.66
N LYS A 194 18.30 7.74 1.51
CA LYS A 194 18.19 8.61 2.69
C LYS A 194 17.84 10.05 2.31
N ASP A 195 18.49 10.62 1.31
CA ASP A 195 18.24 11.97 0.82
C ASP A 195 16.80 12.13 0.29
N ASN A 196 16.26 11.10 -0.38
CA ASN A 196 14.87 11.09 -0.84
C ASN A 196 13.86 10.83 0.28
N THR A 197 14.24 10.12 1.34
CA THR A 197 13.36 9.83 2.50
C THR A 197 13.19 11.05 3.40
N ILE A 198 14.17 11.96 3.45
CA ILE A 198 14.11 13.20 4.26
C ILE A 198 13.03 14.18 3.75
N LEU A 199 12.71 14.15 2.45
CA LEU A 199 11.66 15.01 1.88
C LEU A 199 10.23 14.51 2.14
N THR A 200 10.07 13.25 2.55
CA THR A 200 8.76 12.60 2.72
C THR A 200 7.98 13.05 3.97
N PRO A 201 8.59 13.20 5.16
CA PRO A 201 7.86 13.65 6.34
C PRO A 201 7.27 15.06 6.18
N LEU A 202 8.00 15.97 5.53
CA LEU A 202 7.56 17.35 5.33
C LEU A 202 6.36 17.46 4.38
N VAL A 203 6.33 16.69 3.31
CA VAL A 203 5.21 16.67 2.35
C VAL A 203 3.97 16.03 2.96
N VAL A 204 4.13 14.95 3.74
CA VAL A 204 3.01 14.31 4.45
C VAL A 204 2.48 15.22 5.56
N ILE A 205 3.35 15.89 6.31
CA ILE A 205 2.98 16.85 7.35
C ILE A 205 2.29 18.07 6.72
N LEU A 206 2.82 18.64 5.64
CA LEU A 206 2.21 19.78 4.95
C LEU A 206 0.83 19.43 4.37
N ASN A 207 0.65 18.25 3.79
CA ASN A 207 -0.67 17.81 3.34
C ASN A 207 -1.63 17.61 4.51
N HIS A 208 -1.17 17.05 5.63
CA HIS A 208 -2.01 16.88 6.83
C HIS A 208 -2.37 18.24 7.46
N PHE A 209 -1.45 19.19 7.54
CA PHE A 209 -1.70 20.56 7.98
C PHE A 209 -2.64 21.32 7.04
N HIS A 210 -2.54 21.11 5.74
CA HIS A 210 -3.45 21.70 4.76
C HIS A 210 -4.89 21.25 4.98
N TYR A 211 -5.12 19.96 5.26
CA TYR A 211 -6.46 19.42 5.60
C TYR A 211 -6.98 19.94 6.94
N ILE A 212 -6.11 20.03 7.96
CA ILE A 212 -6.48 20.58 9.28
C ILE A 212 -6.80 22.08 9.14
N LEU A 213 -6.03 22.83 8.37
CA LEU A 213 -6.26 24.24 8.13
C LEU A 213 -7.55 24.50 7.34
N LEU A 214 -7.86 23.68 6.33
CA LEU A 214 -9.14 23.73 5.61
C LEU A 214 -10.34 23.40 6.52
N PHE A 215 -10.18 22.44 7.43
CA PHE A 215 -11.22 22.08 8.40
C PHE A 215 -11.41 23.15 9.48
N LEU A 216 -10.34 23.83 9.89
CA LEU A 216 -10.40 24.92 10.87
C LEU A 216 -10.83 26.26 10.28
N LEU A 217 -10.60 26.49 8.96
CA LEU A 217 -10.99 27.69 8.24
C LEU A 217 -12.34 27.55 7.53
N ALA A 218 -12.95 26.35 7.51
CA ALA A 218 -14.32 26.19 7.05
C ALA A 218 -15.24 27.04 7.92
N PRO A 219 -16.01 27.96 7.35
CA PRO A 219 -16.91 28.80 8.14
C PRO A 219 -17.90 27.92 8.89
N LYS A 220 -18.03 28.13 10.21
CA LYS A 220 -18.92 27.40 11.14
C LYS A 220 -20.41 27.50 10.81
N THR A 221 -20.77 28.03 9.66
CA THR A 221 -22.16 28.28 9.24
C THR A 221 -22.85 27.09 8.58
N LEU A 222 -22.22 25.92 8.46
CA LEU A 222 -22.81 24.75 7.77
C LEU A 222 -23.18 23.59 8.71
N ILE A 223 -23.13 23.76 10.05
CA ILE A 223 -23.46 22.68 11.02
C ILE A 223 -24.83 22.91 11.68
N TYR A 224 -25.59 23.94 11.29
CA TYR A 224 -26.88 24.27 11.95
C TYR A 224 -28.06 24.28 10.96
N MET A 225 -28.25 23.22 10.20
CA MET A 225 -29.49 23.01 9.43
C MET A 225 -29.82 21.52 9.33
N ASP A 226 -30.09 20.85 10.44
CA ASP A 226 -30.85 19.59 10.40
C ASP A 226 -31.36 19.11 11.77
N SER A 227 -31.79 20.02 12.68
CA SER A 227 -32.46 19.61 13.92
C SER A 227 -33.91 20.12 14.09
N GLU A 228 -34.42 20.91 13.15
CA GLU A 228 -35.80 21.45 13.29
C GLU A 228 -36.86 20.78 12.39
N SER A 229 -36.47 19.92 11.44
CA SER A 229 -37.42 19.24 10.54
C SER A 229 -38.01 17.94 11.09
N HIS A 230 -37.56 17.44 12.24
CA HIS A 230 -38.09 16.19 12.82
C HIS A 230 -39.15 16.36 13.91
N GLN A 231 -39.51 17.61 14.30
CA GLN A 231 -40.57 17.84 15.30
C GLN A 231 -41.93 18.26 14.72
N ALA A 232 -42.04 18.43 13.41
CA ALA A 232 -43.29 18.84 12.77
C ALA A 232 -44.12 17.69 12.17
N ALA A 233 -43.70 16.44 12.31
CA ALA A 233 -44.41 15.27 11.74
C ALA A 233 -45.14 14.39 12.80
N LEU A 234 -45.26 14.86 14.05
CA LEU A 234 -45.99 14.14 15.12
C LEU A 234 -46.94 15.08 15.87
N LYS A 235 -47.83 15.74 15.12
CA LYS A 235 -49.10 16.24 15.66
C LYS A 235 -50.19 16.07 14.64
#